data_6b96c9154ac3c6afd17b94b87b0a6b99
#
_entry.id   6b96c9154ac3c6afd17b94b87b0a6b99
#
_cell.length_a   1.000
_cell.length_b   1.000
_cell.length_c   1.000
_cell.angle_alpha   90.00
_cell.angle_beta   90.00
_cell.angle_gamma   90.00
#
_symmetry.space_group_name_H-M   'P 1'
#
loop_
_entity.id
_entity.type
_entity.pdbx_description
1 polymer ?
#
loop_
_entity_poly.entity_id
_entity_poly.type
_entity_poly.pdbx_seq_one_letter_code
_entity_poly.pdbx_strand_id
1 'polypeptide(L)'
;MHRLSAHVSLILPLLLAALASPQQKSAPPRQNPAARTGTSSAKPAATAASSANLPSEETVNAFLQQMFGYDSSASWKVAEIKPAIAEGLAEVTVSVSTPQGPQSNKFYVTPDGQHAVIGDIIPFGPKPFAAARQELEKGVNGPARGPANSPVTIVEFSDLQCPHCKEAQPIIEKLLTEEPKARFVFQNFPLPSHNWAAKAAAYADCVGRSSNDAFWKFLQKTYDAQSQITEANADEKLTGIVNDSGVKGSEIVTCVAKPDTAARVEHSVALGKSVDVTSTPTVFINGRKIGNIGIPFDVLKSLVEFQAKQGK
;
A
#
# COMPACT_ATOMS: atom_id res chain seq x y z
N MET A 1 32.86 10.29 33.46
CA MET A 1 31.50 9.94 33.97
C MET A 1 30.51 10.16 32.86
N HIS A 2 30.32 9.15 32.03
CA HIS A 2 29.38 9.18 30.90
C HIS A 2 28.13 8.42 31.34
N ARG A 3 27.01 9.12 31.44
CA ARG A 3 25.71 8.48 31.65
C ARG A 3 25.16 8.02 30.32
N LEU A 4 25.08 6.70 30.09
CA LEU A 4 24.30 6.10 29.04
C LEU A 4 22.80 6.22 29.38
N SER A 5 22.06 6.96 28.58
CA SER A 5 20.60 6.92 28.60
C SER A 5 20.15 5.78 27.69
N ALA A 6 19.63 4.73 28.27
CA ALA A 6 18.98 3.64 27.55
C ALA A 6 17.57 4.08 27.17
N HIS A 7 17.33 4.30 25.88
CA HIS A 7 15.97 4.46 25.35
C HIS A 7 15.34 3.08 25.17
N VAL A 8 14.39 2.78 26.04
CA VAL A 8 13.54 1.59 25.95
C VAL A 8 12.47 1.86 24.89
N SER A 9 12.64 1.25 23.72
CA SER A 9 11.58 1.15 22.72
C SER A 9 10.54 0.15 23.22
N LEU A 10 9.39 0.65 23.67
CA LEU A 10 8.23 -0.20 23.97
C LEU A 10 7.59 -0.66 22.65
N ILE A 11 8.03 -1.81 22.18
CA ILE A 11 7.28 -2.62 21.23
C ILE A 11 6.27 -3.40 22.05
N LEU A 12 5.00 -3.11 21.89
CA LEU A 12 3.91 -3.80 22.55
C LEU A 12 3.72 -5.18 21.89
N PRO A 13 4.10 -6.30 22.55
CA PRO A 13 3.79 -7.62 22.03
C PRO A 13 2.34 -7.96 22.37
N LEU A 14 1.51 -8.24 21.37
CA LEU A 14 0.23 -8.91 21.55
C LEU A 14 0.50 -10.30 22.11
N LEU A 15 0.21 -10.48 23.40
CA LEU A 15 0.16 -11.79 24.05
C LEU A 15 -1.05 -12.57 23.49
N LEU A 16 -0.80 -13.58 22.68
CA LEU A 16 -1.75 -14.66 22.43
C LEU A 16 -1.75 -15.58 23.67
N ALA A 17 -2.72 -15.39 24.55
CA ALA A 17 -3.04 -16.38 25.58
C ALA A 17 -3.94 -17.45 24.96
N ALA A 18 -3.38 -18.63 24.71
CA ALA A 18 -4.17 -19.82 24.37
C ALA A 18 -4.90 -20.31 25.63
N LEU A 19 -6.19 -20.04 25.72
CA LEU A 19 -7.06 -20.67 26.71
C LEU A 19 -7.68 -21.92 26.10
N ALA A 20 -7.27 -23.07 26.61
CA ALA A 20 -7.88 -24.35 26.33
C ALA A 20 -9.33 -24.37 26.85
N SER A 21 -10.29 -24.56 25.96
CA SER A 21 -11.68 -24.79 26.33
C SER A 21 -11.96 -26.28 26.50
N PRO A 22 -12.75 -26.69 27.50
CA PRO A 22 -13.11 -28.10 27.68
C PRO A 22 -14.16 -28.56 26.65
N GLN A 23 -13.97 -29.76 26.15
CA GLN A 23 -14.88 -30.43 25.21
C GLN A 23 -16.29 -30.61 25.79
N GLN A 24 -17.28 -30.05 25.13
CA GLN A 24 -18.69 -30.37 25.36
C GLN A 24 -19.14 -31.53 24.45
N LYS A 25 -19.70 -32.54 25.10
CA LYS A 25 -20.25 -33.76 24.48
C LYS A 25 -21.43 -33.42 23.55
N SER A 26 -21.40 -34.00 22.37
CA SER A 26 -22.44 -33.93 21.35
C SER A 26 -23.73 -34.64 21.79
N ALA A 27 -24.88 -33.99 21.62
CA ALA A 27 -26.20 -34.57 21.69
C ALA A 27 -26.71 -34.99 20.28
N PRO A 28 -27.57 -36.02 20.16
CA PRO A 28 -27.94 -36.62 18.88
C PRO A 28 -28.95 -35.78 18.08
N PRO A 29 -29.06 -35.99 16.75
CA PRO A 29 -29.88 -35.17 15.87
C PRO A 29 -31.39 -35.46 15.98
N ARG A 30 -32.18 -34.40 16.05
CA ARG A 30 -33.65 -34.48 15.90
C ARG A 30 -34.03 -34.45 14.42
N GLN A 31 -34.87 -35.42 14.04
CA GLN A 31 -35.43 -35.54 12.69
C GLN A 31 -36.49 -34.44 12.44
N ASN A 32 -36.44 -33.87 11.25
CA ASN A 32 -37.41 -32.90 10.73
C ASN A 32 -38.51 -33.65 9.94
N PRO A 33 -39.76 -33.28 10.05
CA PRO A 33 -40.78 -33.78 9.10
C PRO A 33 -40.93 -32.86 7.87
N ALA A 34 -41.31 -33.53 6.84
CA ALA A 34 -41.33 -33.23 5.41
C ALA A 34 -41.93 -31.88 4.93
N ALA A 35 -41.40 -31.54 3.80
CA ALA A 35 -41.68 -30.48 2.84
C ALA A 35 -43.15 -30.22 2.50
N ARG A 36 -43.42 -28.93 2.23
CA ARG A 36 -44.47 -28.51 1.27
C ARG A 36 -43.83 -27.56 0.25
N THR A 37 -43.91 -27.99 -0.99
CA THR A 37 -43.55 -27.27 -2.19
C THR A 37 -44.48 -26.06 -2.39
N GLY A 38 -43.88 -24.89 -2.52
CA GLY A 38 -44.55 -23.67 -2.97
C GLY A 38 -43.57 -22.89 -3.83
N THR A 39 -43.67 -23.03 -5.16
CA THR A 39 -42.99 -22.23 -6.16
C THR A 39 -43.52 -20.80 -6.13
N SER A 40 -42.71 -19.87 -5.63
CA SER A 40 -42.93 -18.45 -5.87
C SER A 40 -41.60 -17.87 -6.41
N SER A 41 -41.62 -17.57 -7.68
CA SER A 41 -40.57 -16.85 -8.40
C SER A 41 -40.61 -15.39 -7.93
N ALA A 42 -39.84 -15.05 -6.93
CA ALA A 42 -39.59 -13.68 -6.53
C ALA A 42 -38.29 -13.24 -7.22
N LYS A 43 -38.41 -12.28 -8.17
CA LYS A 43 -37.34 -11.47 -8.72
C LYS A 43 -36.52 -10.90 -7.55
N PRO A 44 -35.17 -11.01 -7.56
CA PRO A 44 -34.38 -10.38 -6.53
C PRO A 44 -34.62 -8.87 -6.57
N ALA A 45 -35.22 -8.32 -5.53
CA ALA A 45 -35.22 -6.90 -5.28
C ALA A 45 -33.74 -6.47 -5.10
N ALA A 46 -33.31 -5.51 -5.89
CA ALA A 46 -32.03 -4.83 -5.65
C ALA A 46 -32.08 -4.29 -4.23
N THR A 47 -31.32 -4.90 -3.33
CA THR A 47 -31.12 -4.42 -1.96
C THR A 47 -30.50 -3.04 -2.08
N ALA A 48 -31.22 -2.01 -1.66
CA ALA A 48 -30.67 -0.67 -1.49
C ALA A 48 -29.43 -0.81 -0.60
N ALA A 49 -28.31 -0.33 -1.09
CA ALA A 49 -27.06 -0.28 -0.33
C ALA A 49 -27.37 0.41 1.02
N SER A 50 -27.21 -0.32 2.10
CA SER A 50 -27.34 0.21 3.46
C SER A 50 -26.27 1.30 3.59
N SER A 51 -26.67 2.56 3.68
CA SER A 51 -25.74 3.67 3.91
C SER A 51 -25.02 3.38 5.24
N ALA A 52 -23.69 3.25 5.20
CA ALA A 52 -22.90 3.10 6.40
C ALA A 52 -23.23 4.26 7.34
N ASN A 53 -23.54 3.95 8.59
CA ASN A 53 -23.75 4.97 9.62
C ASN A 53 -22.35 5.52 10.00
N LEU A 54 -21.96 6.63 9.37
CA LEU A 54 -20.63 7.22 9.59
C LEU A 54 -20.59 7.87 10.97
N PRO A 55 -19.58 7.58 11.81
CA PRO A 55 -19.40 8.27 13.07
C PRO A 55 -19.07 9.75 12.84
N SER A 56 -19.46 10.61 13.77
CA SER A 56 -19.05 12.01 13.73
C SER A 56 -17.55 12.14 14.09
N GLU A 57 -16.90 13.18 13.60
CA GLU A 57 -15.51 13.50 13.97
C GLU A 57 -15.37 13.70 15.49
N GLU A 58 -16.39 14.27 16.15
CA GLU A 58 -16.43 14.42 17.59
C GLU A 58 -16.40 13.08 18.31
N THR A 59 -17.21 12.10 17.86
CA THR A 59 -17.22 10.74 18.42
C THR A 59 -15.86 10.05 18.25
N VAL A 60 -15.25 10.19 17.06
CA VAL A 60 -13.91 9.64 16.78
C VAL A 60 -12.87 10.28 17.70
N ASN A 61 -12.86 11.60 17.85
CA ASN A 61 -11.92 12.29 18.73
C ASN A 61 -12.12 11.90 20.19
N ALA A 62 -13.36 11.76 20.66
CA ALA A 62 -13.65 11.28 22.02
C ALA A 62 -13.11 9.86 22.26
N PHE A 63 -13.29 8.96 21.28
CA PHE A 63 -12.73 7.61 21.32
C PHE A 63 -11.20 7.63 21.40
N LEU A 64 -10.54 8.38 20.49
CA LEU A 64 -9.07 8.48 20.46
C LEU A 64 -8.52 9.10 21.74
N GLN A 65 -9.23 10.08 22.34
CA GLN A 65 -8.86 10.67 23.62
C GLN A 65 -8.90 9.63 24.75
N GLN A 66 -9.88 8.73 24.76
CA GLN A 66 -9.93 7.65 25.76
C GLN A 66 -8.81 6.62 25.54
N MET A 67 -8.46 6.35 24.28
CA MET A 67 -7.44 5.34 23.93
C MET A 67 -6.01 5.84 24.17
N PHE A 68 -5.71 7.10 23.86
CA PHE A 68 -4.34 7.61 23.77
C PHE A 68 -4.08 8.89 24.57
N GLY A 69 -5.13 9.50 25.15
CA GLY A 69 -5.01 10.77 25.87
C GLY A 69 -4.21 10.71 27.19
N TYR A 70 -3.79 9.52 27.62
CA TYR A 70 -2.85 9.35 28.74
C TYR A 70 -1.41 9.75 28.36
N ASP A 71 -1.09 9.76 27.08
CA ASP A 71 0.21 10.19 26.57
C ASP A 71 0.13 11.65 26.11
N SER A 72 0.71 12.57 26.87
CA SER A 72 0.72 13.99 26.56
C SER A 72 1.52 14.36 25.30
N SER A 73 2.35 13.45 24.79
CA SER A 73 3.09 13.62 23.54
C SER A 73 2.30 13.17 22.32
N ALA A 74 1.22 12.38 22.51
CA ALA A 74 0.37 11.93 21.44
C ALA A 74 -0.51 13.07 20.91
N SER A 75 -0.48 13.31 19.62
CA SER A 75 -1.42 14.20 18.94
C SER A 75 -1.91 13.55 17.65
N TRP A 76 -3.17 13.79 17.34
CA TRP A 76 -3.81 13.23 16.15
C TRP A 76 -4.73 14.23 15.48
N LYS A 77 -5.02 13.96 14.22
CA LYS A 77 -6.04 14.66 13.44
C LYS A 77 -6.85 13.62 12.67
N VAL A 78 -8.16 13.70 12.74
CA VAL A 78 -9.04 12.92 11.85
C VAL A 78 -8.87 13.46 10.43
N ALA A 79 -8.38 12.61 9.53
CA ALA A 79 -8.10 13.00 8.16
C ALA A 79 -9.30 12.72 7.24
N GLU A 80 -9.99 11.60 7.44
CA GLU A 80 -11.13 11.20 6.62
C GLU A 80 -12.05 10.23 7.38
N ILE A 81 -13.35 10.35 7.15
CA ILE A 81 -14.38 9.37 7.57
C ILE A 81 -15.24 9.08 6.34
N LYS A 82 -15.28 7.82 5.91
CA LYS A 82 -16.03 7.41 4.72
C LYS A 82 -16.58 5.97 4.86
N PRO A 83 -17.51 5.55 3.99
CA PRO A 83 -17.87 4.13 3.89
C PRO A 83 -16.64 3.29 3.55
N ALA A 84 -16.48 2.16 4.24
CA ALA A 84 -15.41 1.22 3.93
C ALA A 84 -15.75 0.38 2.69
N ILE A 85 -14.74 -0.32 2.15
CA ILE A 85 -14.94 -1.28 1.05
C ILE A 85 -15.84 -2.47 1.47
N ALA A 86 -15.86 -2.81 2.74
CA ALA A 86 -16.80 -3.79 3.30
C ALA A 86 -18.09 -3.09 3.67
N GLU A 87 -19.19 -3.55 3.08
CA GLU A 87 -20.54 -2.96 3.26
C GLU A 87 -20.91 -2.83 4.74
N GLY A 88 -21.44 -1.68 5.09
CA GLY A 88 -21.90 -1.36 6.45
C GLY A 88 -20.81 -0.85 7.39
N LEU A 89 -19.51 -1.06 7.11
CA LEU A 89 -18.45 -0.49 7.93
C LEU A 89 -18.17 0.96 7.54
N ALA A 90 -17.76 1.77 8.51
CA ALA A 90 -17.15 3.08 8.28
C ALA A 90 -15.62 2.95 8.40
N GLU A 91 -14.88 3.49 7.43
CA GLU A 91 -13.42 3.62 7.49
C GLU A 91 -13.07 5.00 8.06
N VAL A 92 -12.24 5.02 9.09
CA VAL A 92 -11.72 6.22 9.72
C VAL A 92 -10.21 6.28 9.53
N THR A 93 -9.74 7.32 8.88
CA THR A 93 -8.31 7.60 8.71
C THR A 93 -7.87 8.70 9.67
N VAL A 94 -6.82 8.44 10.42
CA VAL A 94 -6.25 9.35 11.43
C VAL A 94 -4.78 9.58 11.13
N SER A 95 -4.36 10.84 11.10
CA SER A 95 -2.94 11.22 11.09
C SER A 95 -2.45 11.37 12.52
N VAL A 96 -1.48 10.59 12.92
CA VAL A 96 -0.86 10.64 14.24
C VAL A 96 0.53 11.26 14.11
N SER A 97 0.81 12.30 14.91
CA SER A 97 2.15 12.90 14.95
C SER A 97 3.10 12.02 15.73
N THR A 98 4.23 11.70 15.12
CA THR A 98 5.32 10.94 15.76
C THR A 98 6.63 11.70 15.64
N PRO A 99 7.67 11.36 16.42
CA PRO A 99 9.00 11.95 16.26
C PRO A 99 9.61 11.77 14.86
N GLN A 100 9.14 10.76 14.13
CA GLN A 100 9.56 10.47 12.73
C GLN A 100 8.71 11.19 11.70
N GLY A 101 7.75 11.99 12.12
CA GLY A 101 6.79 12.69 11.28
C GLY A 101 5.36 12.13 11.39
N PRO A 102 4.40 12.72 10.70
CA PRO A 102 3.01 12.28 10.73
C PRO A 102 2.85 10.93 10.06
N GLN A 103 2.19 9.99 10.75
CA GLN A 103 1.86 8.67 10.25
C GLN A 103 0.34 8.54 10.07
N SER A 104 -0.07 7.98 8.93
CA SER A 104 -1.47 7.68 8.66
C SER A 104 -1.83 6.30 9.18
N ASN A 105 -2.86 6.24 10.01
CA ASN A 105 -3.42 5.01 10.56
C ASN A 105 -4.91 4.94 10.24
N LYS A 106 -5.44 3.74 10.09
CA LYS A 106 -6.87 3.56 9.89
C LYS A 106 -7.46 2.46 10.77
N PHE A 107 -8.74 2.61 11.07
CA PHE A 107 -9.56 1.61 11.72
C PHE A 107 -10.98 1.67 11.15
N TYR A 108 -11.76 0.66 11.44
CA TYR A 108 -13.14 0.56 10.97
C TYR A 108 -14.10 0.60 12.14
N VAL A 109 -15.26 1.22 11.94
CA VAL A 109 -16.35 1.23 12.91
C VAL A 109 -17.47 0.36 12.39
N THR A 110 -17.99 -0.52 13.27
CA THR A 110 -19.09 -1.44 12.93
C THR A 110 -20.40 -0.68 12.68
N PRO A 111 -21.37 -1.26 11.93
CA PRO A 111 -22.61 -0.60 11.56
C PRO A 111 -23.46 -0.13 12.76
N ASP A 112 -23.32 -0.81 13.90
CA ASP A 112 -23.97 -0.45 15.16
C ASP A 112 -23.31 0.74 15.88
N GLY A 113 -22.14 1.20 15.39
CA GLY A 113 -21.36 2.29 15.99
C GLY A 113 -20.76 1.95 17.37
N GLN A 114 -20.74 0.67 17.76
CA GLN A 114 -20.33 0.26 19.11
C GLN A 114 -18.91 -0.31 19.17
N HIS A 115 -18.32 -0.71 18.04
CA HIS A 115 -17.03 -1.39 18.03
C HIS A 115 -16.10 -0.77 16.99
N ALA A 116 -14.83 -0.63 17.36
CA ALA A 116 -13.74 -0.32 16.44
C ALA A 116 -12.97 -1.60 16.10
N VAL A 117 -12.68 -1.81 14.81
CA VAL A 117 -11.88 -2.93 14.31
C VAL A 117 -10.57 -2.39 13.77
N ILE A 118 -9.46 -2.84 14.34
CA ILE A 118 -8.11 -2.46 13.92
C ILE A 118 -7.53 -3.60 13.08
N GLY A 119 -7.03 -3.28 11.91
CA GLY A 119 -6.43 -4.25 10.98
C GLY A 119 -6.86 -4.00 9.54
N ASP A 120 -6.44 -4.87 8.64
CA ASP A 120 -6.75 -4.78 7.22
C ASP A 120 -8.04 -5.56 6.89
N ILE A 121 -8.87 -4.98 6.01
CA ILE A 121 -9.94 -5.72 5.36
C ILE A 121 -9.33 -6.46 4.18
N ILE A 122 -9.28 -7.79 4.29
CA ILE A 122 -8.73 -8.65 3.24
C ILE A 122 -9.89 -9.20 2.40
N PRO A 123 -9.84 -9.07 1.06
CA PRO A 123 -10.84 -9.67 0.19
C PRO A 123 -10.95 -11.18 0.43
N PHE A 124 -12.18 -11.68 0.49
CA PHE A 124 -12.47 -13.08 0.75
C PHE A 124 -13.11 -13.75 -0.48
N GLY A 125 -12.80 -15.02 -0.70
CA GLY A 125 -13.37 -15.82 -1.80
C GLY A 125 -12.31 -16.66 -2.53
N PRO A 126 -12.71 -17.38 -3.60
CA PRO A 126 -11.80 -18.27 -4.34
C PRO A 126 -10.71 -17.51 -5.14
N LYS A 127 -10.94 -16.24 -5.46
CA LYS A 127 -10.00 -15.37 -6.18
C LYS A 127 -9.91 -14.00 -5.50
N PRO A 128 -9.41 -13.92 -4.24
CA PRO A 128 -9.52 -12.72 -3.43
C PRO A 128 -8.78 -11.51 -4.01
N PHE A 129 -7.73 -11.73 -4.81
CA PHE A 129 -6.89 -10.66 -5.36
C PHE A 129 -7.21 -10.30 -6.82
N ALA A 130 -8.26 -10.89 -7.41
CA ALA A 130 -8.58 -10.71 -8.84
C ALA A 130 -8.92 -9.25 -9.17
N ALA A 131 -9.67 -8.56 -8.33
CA ALA A 131 -10.04 -7.16 -8.55
C ALA A 131 -8.80 -6.25 -8.57
N ALA A 132 -7.96 -6.31 -7.54
CA ALA A 132 -6.73 -5.52 -7.48
C ALA A 132 -5.78 -5.85 -8.64
N ARG A 133 -5.69 -7.13 -9.01
CA ARG A 133 -4.90 -7.56 -10.17
C ARG A 133 -5.40 -6.91 -11.46
N GLN A 134 -6.71 -6.92 -11.74
CA GLN A 134 -7.29 -6.32 -12.94
C GLN A 134 -7.07 -4.82 -12.99
N GLU A 135 -7.21 -4.12 -11.85
CA GLU A 135 -6.93 -2.69 -11.77
C GLU A 135 -5.46 -2.39 -12.08
N LEU A 136 -4.54 -3.16 -11.50
CA LEU A 136 -3.11 -3.01 -11.77
C LEU A 136 -2.77 -3.33 -13.23
N GLU A 137 -3.27 -4.43 -13.79
CA GLU A 137 -3.01 -4.82 -15.19
C GLU A 137 -3.44 -3.75 -16.20
N LYS A 138 -4.54 -3.03 -15.91
CA LYS A 138 -5.07 -1.97 -16.79
C LYS A 138 -4.38 -0.61 -16.56
N GLY A 139 -3.99 -0.34 -15.30
CA GLY A 139 -3.62 1.01 -14.87
C GLY A 139 -2.12 1.27 -14.79
N VAL A 140 -1.25 0.25 -14.74
CA VAL A 140 0.19 0.48 -14.64
C VAL A 140 0.75 1.18 -15.87
N ASN A 141 1.49 2.26 -15.66
CA ASN A 141 2.04 3.10 -16.73
C ASN A 141 3.55 3.37 -16.58
N GLY A 142 4.17 2.80 -15.57
CA GLY A 142 5.57 3.00 -15.26
C GLY A 142 6.51 2.02 -15.97
N PRO A 143 7.82 2.23 -15.86
CA PRO A 143 8.84 1.38 -16.43
C PRO A 143 8.76 -0.05 -15.89
N ALA A 144 9.08 -1.00 -16.76
CA ALA A 144 8.99 -2.42 -16.42
C ALA A 144 10.23 -3.18 -16.89
N ARG A 145 10.54 -4.27 -16.21
CA ARG A 145 11.57 -5.25 -16.59
C ARG A 145 11.07 -6.68 -16.36
N GLY A 146 11.74 -7.64 -16.98
CA GLY A 146 11.29 -9.01 -17.05
C GLY A 146 10.31 -9.27 -18.20
N PRO A 147 9.92 -10.54 -18.43
CA PRO A 147 9.09 -10.94 -19.57
C PRO A 147 7.70 -10.30 -19.54
N ALA A 148 7.24 -9.75 -20.68
CA ALA A 148 5.90 -9.16 -20.79
C ALA A 148 4.78 -10.18 -20.50
N ASN A 149 4.99 -11.44 -20.90
CA ASN A 149 4.04 -12.55 -20.72
C ASN A 149 4.34 -13.39 -19.47
N SER A 150 4.89 -12.76 -18.42
CA SER A 150 5.16 -13.44 -17.16
C SER A 150 3.89 -13.97 -16.50
N PRO A 151 3.94 -15.18 -15.88
CA PRO A 151 2.84 -15.64 -15.03
C PRO A 151 2.72 -14.85 -13.73
N VAL A 152 3.77 -14.09 -13.35
CA VAL A 152 3.79 -13.28 -12.14
C VAL A 152 4.17 -11.85 -12.48
N THR A 153 3.32 -10.91 -12.09
CA THR A 153 3.61 -9.49 -12.15
C THR A 153 3.76 -8.95 -10.73
N ILE A 154 4.90 -8.32 -10.48
CA ILE A 154 5.23 -7.60 -9.26
C ILE A 154 5.08 -6.11 -9.57
N VAL A 155 4.25 -5.39 -8.83
CA VAL A 155 4.08 -3.94 -8.97
C VAL A 155 4.51 -3.28 -7.68
N GLU A 156 5.46 -2.35 -7.75
CA GLU A 156 5.90 -1.54 -6.62
C GLU A 156 5.41 -0.11 -6.78
N PHE A 157 4.65 0.37 -5.81
CA PHE A 157 4.39 1.79 -5.62
C PHE A 157 5.47 2.38 -4.73
N SER A 158 6.24 3.32 -5.28
CA SER A 158 7.48 3.79 -4.68
C SER A 158 7.63 5.30 -4.78
N ASP A 159 8.36 5.85 -3.83
CA ASP A 159 8.69 7.27 -3.72
C ASP A 159 10.22 7.42 -3.65
N LEU A 160 10.80 8.20 -4.56
CA LEU A 160 12.25 8.36 -4.64
C LEU A 160 12.84 9.12 -3.45
N GLN A 161 12.04 9.85 -2.70
CA GLN A 161 12.46 10.51 -1.47
C GLN A 161 12.29 9.63 -0.22
N CYS A 162 11.51 8.56 -0.31
CA CYS A 162 11.24 7.68 0.82
C CYS A 162 12.47 6.83 1.20
N PRO A 163 12.99 6.91 2.44
CA PRO A 163 14.13 6.09 2.86
C PRO A 163 13.82 4.60 2.85
N HIS A 164 12.60 4.20 3.21
CA HIS A 164 12.19 2.79 3.18
C HIS A 164 12.11 2.24 1.75
N CYS A 165 11.81 3.07 0.75
CA CYS A 165 11.89 2.67 -0.66
C CYS A 165 13.34 2.38 -1.06
N LYS A 166 14.29 3.22 -0.63
CA LYS A 166 15.72 2.97 -0.83
C LYS A 166 16.15 1.64 -0.18
N GLU A 167 15.74 1.40 1.08
CA GLU A 167 16.05 0.18 1.82
C GLU A 167 15.45 -1.09 1.18
N ALA A 168 14.33 -0.96 0.48
CA ALA A 168 13.67 -2.06 -0.21
C ALA A 168 14.41 -2.51 -1.48
N GLN A 169 15.17 -1.62 -2.14
CA GLN A 169 15.78 -1.92 -3.44
C GLN A 169 16.68 -3.16 -3.45
N PRO A 170 17.59 -3.38 -2.49
CA PRO A 170 18.41 -4.60 -2.48
C PRO A 170 17.60 -5.89 -2.40
N ILE A 171 16.46 -5.86 -1.70
CA ILE A 171 15.55 -7.01 -1.58
C ILE A 171 14.86 -7.28 -2.91
N ILE A 172 14.38 -6.22 -3.58
CA ILE A 172 13.75 -6.30 -4.90
C ILE A 172 14.75 -6.80 -5.95
N GLU A 173 15.95 -6.25 -6.00
CA GLU A 173 16.99 -6.68 -6.93
C GLU A 173 17.36 -8.16 -6.74
N LYS A 174 17.52 -8.59 -5.50
CA LYS A 174 17.75 -10.00 -5.17
C LYS A 174 16.60 -10.87 -5.65
N LEU A 175 15.34 -10.45 -5.38
CA LEU A 175 14.15 -11.18 -5.79
C LEU A 175 14.09 -11.35 -7.32
N LEU A 176 14.33 -10.27 -8.08
CA LEU A 176 14.31 -10.33 -9.54
C LEU A 176 15.47 -11.13 -10.13
N THR A 177 16.60 -11.18 -9.44
CA THR A 177 17.75 -12.04 -9.83
C THR A 177 17.41 -13.52 -9.64
N GLU A 178 16.74 -13.87 -8.54
CA GLU A 178 16.38 -15.26 -8.25
C GLU A 178 15.10 -15.71 -8.98
N GLU A 179 14.23 -14.76 -9.36
CA GLU A 179 12.98 -14.97 -10.09
C GLU A 179 12.95 -14.27 -11.46
N PRO A 180 13.86 -14.60 -12.39
CA PRO A 180 14.01 -13.87 -13.67
C PRO A 180 12.82 -13.99 -14.60
N LYS A 181 11.87 -14.89 -14.31
CA LYS A 181 10.60 -15.04 -15.03
C LYS A 181 9.54 -14.07 -14.52
N ALA A 182 9.72 -13.41 -13.38
CA ALA A 182 8.80 -12.41 -12.88
C ALA A 182 8.90 -11.12 -13.70
N ARG A 183 7.75 -10.49 -13.96
CA ARG A 183 7.67 -9.13 -14.49
C ARG A 183 7.62 -8.16 -13.33
N PHE A 184 8.47 -7.16 -13.32
CA PHE A 184 8.45 -6.09 -12.34
C PHE A 184 8.03 -4.77 -13.00
N VAL A 185 7.14 -4.03 -12.36
CA VAL A 185 6.67 -2.71 -12.80
C VAL A 185 6.83 -1.72 -11.65
N PHE A 186 7.55 -0.64 -11.91
CA PHE A 186 7.67 0.48 -10.98
C PHE A 186 6.52 1.47 -11.19
N GLN A 187 5.91 1.95 -10.11
CA GLN A 187 4.87 2.98 -10.14
C GLN A 187 5.24 4.14 -9.22
N ASN A 188 5.22 5.36 -9.75
CA ASN A 188 5.46 6.55 -8.95
C ASN A 188 4.32 6.76 -7.94
N PHE A 189 4.66 6.91 -6.68
CA PHE A 189 3.70 7.26 -5.63
C PHE A 189 4.31 8.27 -4.65
N PRO A 190 4.56 9.53 -5.11
CA PRO A 190 5.14 10.56 -4.27
C PRO A 190 4.22 10.88 -3.10
N LEU A 191 4.76 10.82 -1.88
CA LEU A 191 4.02 11.12 -0.66
C LEU A 191 3.93 12.64 -0.46
N PRO A 192 2.76 13.19 -0.05
CA PRO A 192 2.59 14.63 0.15
C PRO A 192 3.52 15.25 1.21
N SER A 193 4.01 14.45 2.15
CA SER A 193 4.95 14.88 3.19
C SER A 193 6.40 15.02 2.69
N HIS A 194 6.71 14.55 1.50
CA HIS A 194 8.04 14.56 0.90
C HIS A 194 8.16 15.72 -0.09
N ASN A 195 9.00 16.70 0.24
CA ASN A 195 9.01 18.01 -0.43
C ASN A 195 9.63 18.03 -1.84
N TRP A 196 10.41 17.01 -2.24
CA TRP A 196 10.93 16.88 -3.60
C TRP A 196 10.46 15.59 -4.32
N ALA A 197 9.64 14.77 -3.68
CA ALA A 197 9.16 13.51 -4.23
C ALA A 197 8.35 13.68 -5.52
N ALA A 198 7.42 14.64 -5.57
CA ALA A 198 6.62 14.91 -6.77
C ALA A 198 7.48 15.31 -7.96
N LYS A 199 8.53 16.12 -7.73
CA LYS A 199 9.50 16.50 -8.73
C LYS A 199 10.28 15.27 -9.23
N ALA A 200 10.81 14.46 -8.32
CA ALA A 200 11.52 13.24 -8.68
C ALA A 200 10.66 12.25 -9.46
N ALA A 201 9.38 12.12 -9.12
CA ALA A 201 8.43 11.29 -9.86
C ALA A 201 8.22 11.78 -11.30
N ALA A 202 8.17 13.10 -11.53
CA ALA A 202 8.10 13.67 -12.88
C ALA A 202 9.37 13.39 -13.70
N TYR A 203 10.55 13.53 -13.10
CA TYR A 203 11.81 13.15 -13.73
C TYR A 203 11.83 11.65 -14.05
N ALA A 204 11.45 10.79 -13.12
CA ALA A 204 11.37 9.35 -13.28
C ALA A 204 10.45 8.93 -14.44
N ASP A 205 9.24 9.53 -14.54
CA ASP A 205 8.32 9.30 -15.65
C ASP A 205 8.96 9.68 -16.99
N CYS A 206 9.56 10.85 -17.08
CA CYS A 206 10.21 11.33 -18.30
C CYS A 206 11.41 10.47 -18.71
N VAL A 207 12.27 10.09 -17.77
CA VAL A 207 13.40 9.19 -18.04
C VAL A 207 12.92 7.83 -18.52
N GLY A 208 11.89 7.26 -17.85
CA GLY A 208 11.32 5.96 -18.23
C GLY A 208 10.69 5.96 -19.62
N ARG A 209 10.06 7.05 -20.02
CA ARG A 209 9.53 7.23 -21.38
C ARG A 209 10.62 7.41 -22.43
N SER A 210 11.74 7.98 -22.06
CA SER A 210 12.90 8.17 -22.97
C SER A 210 13.66 6.87 -23.14
N SER A 211 13.98 6.19 -22.04
CA SER A 211 14.74 4.94 -22.06
C SER A 211 14.47 4.11 -20.80
N ASN A 212 13.97 2.89 -20.99
CA ASN A 212 13.75 1.96 -19.88
C ASN A 212 15.07 1.63 -19.15
N ASP A 213 16.15 1.42 -19.86
CA ASP A 213 17.45 1.09 -19.26
C ASP A 213 18.05 2.28 -18.48
N ALA A 214 17.87 3.50 -18.99
CA ALA A 214 18.29 4.71 -18.27
C ALA A 214 17.47 4.92 -17.00
N PHE A 215 16.19 4.54 -17.00
CA PHE A 215 15.34 4.63 -15.82
C PHE A 215 15.92 3.85 -14.63
N TRP A 216 16.32 2.60 -14.83
CA TRP A 216 16.85 1.78 -13.73
C TRP A 216 18.16 2.33 -13.18
N LYS A 217 19.00 2.91 -14.03
CA LYS A 217 20.20 3.63 -13.61
C LYS A 217 19.86 4.93 -12.85
N PHE A 218 18.88 5.68 -13.34
CA PHE A 218 18.38 6.89 -12.70
C PHE A 218 17.79 6.58 -11.31
N LEU A 219 16.97 5.55 -11.21
CA LEU A 219 16.36 5.09 -9.96
C LEU A 219 17.45 4.81 -8.91
N GLN A 220 18.42 3.94 -9.25
CA GLN A 220 19.50 3.57 -8.33
C GLN A 220 20.32 4.78 -7.90
N LYS A 221 20.77 5.61 -8.86
CA LYS A 221 21.57 6.81 -8.56
C LYS A 221 20.80 7.84 -7.74
N THR A 222 19.48 7.96 -7.93
CA THR A 222 18.65 8.85 -7.15
C THR A 222 18.55 8.37 -5.69
N TYR A 223 18.38 7.07 -5.46
CA TYR A 223 18.42 6.52 -4.12
C TYR A 223 19.80 6.64 -3.46
N ASP A 224 20.89 6.46 -4.22
CA ASP A 224 22.26 6.63 -3.70
C ASP A 224 22.49 8.08 -3.24
N ALA A 225 22.01 9.06 -4.03
CA ALA A 225 22.16 10.49 -3.74
C ALA A 225 21.06 11.05 -2.81
N GLN A 226 20.10 10.25 -2.33
CA GLN A 226 18.89 10.68 -1.64
C GLN A 226 19.14 11.68 -0.50
N SER A 227 20.15 11.44 0.33
CA SER A 227 20.52 12.33 1.44
C SER A 227 21.14 13.67 1.01
N GLN A 228 21.53 13.81 -0.25
CA GLN A 228 22.12 15.02 -0.83
C GLN A 228 21.09 15.87 -1.60
N ILE A 229 19.89 15.34 -1.81
CA ILE A 229 18.82 16.03 -2.54
C ILE A 229 17.93 16.76 -1.52
N THR A 230 17.71 18.03 -1.78
CA THR A 230 16.81 18.91 -1.03
C THR A 230 15.81 19.54 -1.99
N GLU A 231 14.72 20.12 -1.47
CA GLU A 231 13.77 20.86 -2.31
C GLU A 231 14.45 21.95 -3.16
N ALA A 232 15.42 22.65 -2.57
CA ALA A 232 16.12 23.77 -3.23
C ALA A 232 17.05 23.32 -4.37
N ASN A 233 17.67 22.13 -4.27
CA ASN A 233 18.64 21.65 -5.27
C ASN A 233 18.12 20.49 -6.13
N ALA A 234 16.87 20.09 -5.96
CA ALA A 234 16.33 18.88 -6.61
C ALA A 234 16.44 18.94 -8.15
N ASP A 235 16.13 20.07 -8.79
CA ASP A 235 16.23 20.20 -10.25
C ASP A 235 17.66 20.00 -10.74
N GLU A 236 18.64 20.63 -10.08
CA GLU A 236 20.06 20.51 -10.43
C GLU A 236 20.54 19.06 -10.25
N LYS A 237 20.27 18.48 -9.07
CA LYS A 237 20.72 17.12 -8.74
C LYS A 237 20.09 16.07 -9.63
N LEU A 238 18.76 16.12 -9.82
CA LEU A 238 18.04 15.16 -10.67
C LEU A 238 18.49 15.29 -12.14
N THR A 239 18.71 16.51 -12.65
CA THR A 239 19.23 16.72 -14.00
C THR A 239 20.65 16.15 -14.17
N GLY A 240 21.51 16.31 -13.16
CA GLY A 240 22.84 15.68 -13.15
C GLY A 240 22.74 14.14 -13.19
N ILE A 241 21.89 13.57 -12.36
CA ILE A 241 21.65 12.11 -12.32
C ILE A 241 21.08 11.60 -13.65
N VAL A 242 20.21 12.36 -14.32
CA VAL A 242 19.71 12.02 -15.66
C VAL A 242 20.86 11.90 -16.66
N ASN A 243 21.75 12.91 -16.70
CA ASN A 243 22.93 12.87 -17.59
C ASN A 243 23.79 11.63 -17.31
N ASP A 244 24.06 11.35 -16.04
CA ASP A 244 24.84 10.19 -15.59
C ASP A 244 24.14 8.84 -15.87
N SER A 245 22.87 8.87 -16.19
CA SER A 245 22.08 7.69 -16.56
C SER A 245 22.04 7.43 -18.06
N GLY A 246 22.62 8.34 -18.86
CA GLY A 246 22.77 8.21 -20.31
C GLY A 246 21.64 8.84 -21.11
N VAL A 247 20.90 9.76 -20.54
CA VAL A 247 19.85 10.58 -21.21
C VAL A 247 20.21 12.04 -21.07
N LYS A 248 19.86 12.87 -22.05
CA LYS A 248 20.15 14.31 -22.00
C LYS A 248 19.22 15.01 -21.01
N GLY A 249 19.82 15.61 -19.98
CA GLY A 249 19.08 16.32 -18.93
C GLY A 249 18.18 17.42 -19.47
N SER A 250 18.62 18.19 -20.49
CA SER A 250 17.82 19.27 -21.09
C SER A 250 16.52 18.75 -21.76
N GLU A 251 16.55 17.56 -22.36
CA GLU A 251 15.37 16.94 -22.95
C GLU A 251 14.39 16.50 -21.85
N ILE A 252 14.90 15.95 -20.72
CA ILE A 252 14.10 15.54 -19.59
C ILE A 252 13.50 16.75 -18.87
N VAL A 253 14.23 17.82 -18.64
CA VAL A 253 13.70 19.07 -18.07
C VAL A 253 12.54 19.61 -18.90
N THR A 254 12.66 19.60 -20.23
CA THR A 254 11.58 19.98 -21.15
C THR A 254 10.36 19.05 -21.03
N CYS A 255 10.59 17.75 -20.83
CA CYS A 255 9.53 16.77 -20.62
C CYS A 255 8.82 17.00 -19.29
N VAL A 256 9.54 17.21 -18.20
CA VAL A 256 9.01 17.44 -16.85
C VAL A 256 8.05 18.64 -16.81
N ALA A 257 8.32 19.69 -17.60
CA ALA A 257 7.47 20.87 -17.67
C ALA A 257 6.13 20.65 -18.41
N LYS A 258 5.91 19.50 -19.04
CA LYS A 258 4.67 19.21 -19.79
C LYS A 258 3.52 18.82 -18.86
N PRO A 259 2.29 19.32 -19.10
CA PRO A 259 1.10 18.90 -18.33
C PRO A 259 0.84 17.39 -18.38
N ASP A 260 1.18 16.74 -19.49
CA ASP A 260 1.08 15.28 -19.66
C ASP A 260 1.91 14.52 -18.60
N THR A 261 3.08 15.00 -18.24
CA THR A 261 3.94 14.37 -17.22
C THR A 261 3.28 14.42 -15.86
N ALA A 262 2.72 15.57 -15.46
CA ALA A 262 1.97 15.68 -14.20
C ALA A 262 0.76 14.73 -14.19
N ALA A 263 -0.03 14.72 -15.26
CA ALA A 263 -1.20 13.85 -15.40
C ALA A 263 -0.84 12.36 -15.29
N ARG A 264 0.31 11.93 -15.81
CA ARG A 264 0.78 10.54 -15.71
C ARG A 264 1.20 10.17 -14.28
N VAL A 265 1.84 11.07 -13.55
CA VAL A 265 2.17 10.87 -12.13
C VAL A 265 0.88 10.82 -11.30
N GLU A 266 -0.07 11.73 -11.55
CA GLU A 266 -1.38 11.74 -10.88
C GLU A 266 -2.16 10.45 -11.15
N HIS A 267 -2.14 9.94 -12.40
CA HIS A 267 -2.73 8.65 -12.73
C HIS A 267 -2.11 7.50 -11.92
N SER A 268 -0.79 7.48 -11.78
CA SER A 268 -0.09 6.48 -10.97
C SER A 268 -0.50 6.55 -9.48
N VAL A 269 -0.64 7.76 -8.94
CA VAL A 269 -1.14 7.98 -7.57
C VAL A 269 -2.59 7.53 -7.44
N ALA A 270 -3.45 7.88 -8.40
CA ALA A 270 -4.86 7.47 -8.41
C ALA A 270 -5.01 5.95 -8.47
N LEU A 271 -4.22 5.29 -9.33
CA LEU A 271 -4.16 3.82 -9.38
C LEU A 271 -3.75 3.23 -8.03
N GLY A 272 -2.70 3.75 -7.40
CA GLY A 272 -2.29 3.28 -6.07
C GLY A 272 -3.42 3.42 -5.04
N LYS A 273 -4.10 4.56 -5.03
CA LYS A 273 -5.24 4.79 -4.13
C LYS A 273 -6.40 3.83 -4.40
N SER A 274 -6.69 3.49 -5.66
CA SER A 274 -7.77 2.56 -6.01
C SER A 274 -7.52 1.12 -5.53
N VAL A 275 -6.25 0.76 -5.29
CA VAL A 275 -5.84 -0.54 -4.72
C VAL A 275 -5.33 -0.40 -3.28
N ASP A 276 -5.76 0.66 -2.60
CA ASP A 276 -5.51 0.90 -1.17
C ASP A 276 -4.02 1.04 -0.80
N VAL A 277 -3.22 1.71 -1.64
CA VAL A 277 -1.87 2.14 -1.29
C VAL A 277 -1.95 3.39 -0.41
N THR A 278 -1.42 3.31 0.80
CA THR A 278 -1.40 4.40 1.79
C THR A 278 0.01 4.80 2.23
N SER A 279 1.01 3.99 1.88
CA SER A 279 2.41 4.21 2.24
C SER A 279 3.33 3.63 1.17
N THR A 280 4.62 4.00 1.21
CA THR A 280 5.64 3.49 0.31
C THR A 280 6.82 2.88 1.10
N PRO A 281 7.46 1.82 0.59
CA PRO A 281 7.04 1.07 -0.58
C PRO A 281 5.80 0.21 -0.30
N THR A 282 4.91 0.05 -1.29
CA THR A 282 3.85 -0.96 -1.27
C THR A 282 4.02 -1.84 -2.49
N VAL A 283 4.14 -3.14 -2.28
CA VAL A 283 4.37 -4.13 -3.34
C VAL A 283 3.14 -5.02 -3.50
N PHE A 284 2.80 -5.31 -4.75
CA PHE A 284 1.77 -6.28 -5.11
C PHE A 284 2.39 -7.43 -5.88
N ILE A 285 1.98 -8.66 -5.59
CA ILE A 285 2.35 -9.86 -6.35
C ILE A 285 1.05 -10.45 -6.91
N ASN A 286 0.83 -10.34 -8.21
CA ASN A 286 -0.43 -10.75 -8.87
C ASN A 286 -1.69 -10.21 -8.17
N GLY A 287 -1.69 -8.93 -7.78
CA GLY A 287 -2.79 -8.27 -7.09
C GLY A 287 -2.83 -8.50 -5.57
N ARG A 288 -2.04 -9.45 -5.03
CA ARG A 288 -1.90 -9.61 -3.58
C ARG A 288 -1.00 -8.51 -3.02
N LYS A 289 -1.57 -7.67 -2.18
CA LYS A 289 -0.84 -6.61 -1.48
C LYS A 289 0.12 -7.21 -0.45
N ILE A 290 1.38 -6.82 -0.52
CA ILE A 290 2.42 -7.08 0.46
C ILE A 290 2.74 -5.71 1.07
N GLY A 291 2.13 -5.38 2.21
CA GLY A 291 2.20 -4.02 2.76
C GLY A 291 3.64 -3.56 3.01
N ASN A 292 4.41 -4.36 3.72
CA ASN A 292 5.81 -4.09 4.02
C ASN A 292 6.68 -5.21 3.42
N ILE A 293 7.71 -4.82 2.65
CA ILE A 293 8.68 -5.77 2.08
C ILE A 293 9.64 -6.37 3.14
N GLY A 294 9.54 -5.90 4.40
CA GLY A 294 10.33 -6.40 5.55
C GLY A 294 9.98 -7.81 6.03
N ILE A 295 9.15 -8.56 5.28
CA ILE A 295 8.97 -10.00 5.52
C ILE A 295 10.26 -10.76 5.16
N PRO A 296 10.53 -11.94 5.77
CA PRO A 296 11.70 -12.74 5.43
C PRO A 296 11.78 -13.01 3.93
N PHE A 297 12.97 -12.87 3.36
CA PHE A 297 13.18 -12.99 1.91
C PHE A 297 12.66 -14.32 1.35
N ASP A 298 12.88 -15.44 2.07
CA ASP A 298 12.41 -16.76 1.65
C ASP A 298 10.87 -16.84 1.56
N VAL A 299 10.17 -16.12 2.44
CA VAL A 299 8.70 -16.00 2.38
C VAL A 299 8.28 -15.20 1.16
N LEU A 300 8.95 -14.06 0.88
CA LEU A 300 8.69 -13.25 -0.30
C LEU A 300 8.90 -14.06 -1.59
N LYS A 301 10.00 -14.78 -1.69
CA LYS A 301 10.30 -15.66 -2.81
C LYS A 301 9.25 -16.76 -2.98
N SER A 302 8.89 -17.45 -1.88
CA SER A 302 7.86 -18.48 -1.89
C SER A 302 6.50 -17.96 -2.35
N LEU A 303 6.16 -16.69 -2.04
CA LEU A 303 4.95 -16.05 -2.55
C LEU A 303 4.99 -15.84 -4.06
N VAL A 304 6.13 -15.43 -4.62
CA VAL A 304 6.31 -15.27 -6.07
C VAL A 304 6.20 -16.64 -6.76
N GLU A 305 6.91 -17.65 -6.28
CA GLU A 305 6.85 -19.01 -6.81
C GLU A 305 5.44 -19.61 -6.73
N PHE A 306 4.73 -19.39 -5.61
CA PHE A 306 3.36 -19.86 -5.45
C PHE A 306 2.44 -19.20 -6.48
N GLN A 307 2.52 -17.87 -6.64
CA GLN A 307 1.71 -17.13 -7.61
C GLN A 307 2.04 -17.54 -9.05
N ALA A 308 3.29 -17.87 -9.35
CA ALA A 308 3.69 -18.38 -10.66
C ALA A 308 3.00 -19.72 -11.00
N LYS A 309 2.81 -20.58 -10.00
CA LYS A 309 2.14 -21.89 -10.18
C LYS A 309 0.62 -21.77 -10.32
N GLN A 310 0.00 -20.75 -9.73
CA GLN A 310 -1.45 -20.53 -9.83
C GLN A 310 -1.88 -20.02 -11.22
N GLY A 311 -0.95 -19.55 -12.01
CA GLY A 311 -1.23 -18.96 -13.32
C GLY A 311 -1.98 -17.62 -13.26
N LYS A 312 -2.34 -17.12 -14.43
CA LYS A 312 -3.17 -15.91 -14.58
C LYS A 312 -4.65 -16.22 -14.48
#